data_b20a2fa25728d5c047445199bc15c60d
#
_entry.id   b20a2fa25728d5c047445199bc15c60d
#
_cell.length_a   1.000
_cell.length_b   1.000
_cell.length_c   1.000
_cell.angle_alpha   90.00
_cell.angle_beta   90.00
_cell.angle_gamma   90.00
#
_symmetry.space_group_name_H-M   'P 1'
#
loop_
_entity.id
_entity.type
_entity.pdbx_description
1 polymer ?
#
loop_
_entity_poly.entity_id
_entity_poly.type
_entity_poly.pdbx_seq_one_letter_code
_entity_poly.pdbx_strand_id
1 'polypeptide(L)'
;IELYAKNRRTLKNIVIAGGPCVCNPEPLSDFIDIFIQGEGEEVNIELSKLYIDCKKNGDTKQEFLKKAAQIEGIYVPSFYEVEYNENGTIKSYTPHSGAPARVRKRIIKDLDSCYYPENFVVPFVETVHDRAVQEIFRGCIRGCRFCQAGFIYRPVREKSSEVSNRQAHELCDNTGYE
;
A
#
# COMPACT_ATOMS: atom_id res chain seq x y z
N ILE A 1 -8.21 -13.09 -16.12
CA ILE A 1 -7.37 -13.35 -14.91
C ILE A 1 -8.12 -14.34 -14.03
N GLU A 2 -7.41 -15.38 -13.57
CA GLU A 2 -7.97 -16.34 -12.61
C GLU A 2 -8.34 -15.65 -11.30
N LEU A 3 -9.53 -15.97 -10.77
CA LEU A 3 -10.07 -15.35 -9.57
C LEU A 3 -9.19 -15.64 -8.35
N TYR A 4 -8.88 -16.91 -8.10
CA TYR A 4 -8.10 -17.33 -6.93
C TYR A 4 -6.60 -17.19 -7.17
N ALA A 5 -5.86 -16.65 -6.18
CA ALA A 5 -4.41 -16.48 -6.21
C ALA A 5 -3.66 -17.79 -6.50
N LYS A 6 -4.13 -18.91 -5.92
CA LYS A 6 -3.55 -20.25 -6.11
C LYS A 6 -3.61 -20.76 -7.55
N ASN A 7 -4.55 -20.27 -8.36
CA ASN A 7 -4.71 -20.67 -9.76
C ASN A 7 -3.82 -19.85 -10.71
N ARG A 8 -3.35 -18.68 -10.28
CA ARG A 8 -2.41 -17.84 -11.04
C ARG A 8 -0.98 -18.38 -10.85
N ARG A 9 -0.50 -19.20 -11.78
CA ARG A 9 0.76 -19.93 -11.64
C ARG A 9 1.99 -19.23 -12.22
N THR A 10 1.79 -18.14 -12.95
CA THR A 10 2.88 -17.44 -13.66
C THR A 10 2.97 -15.98 -13.21
N LEU A 11 4.11 -15.32 -13.50
CA LEU A 11 4.30 -13.88 -13.30
C LEU A 11 3.44 -12.99 -14.21
N LYS A 12 2.74 -13.56 -15.19
CA LYS A 12 1.99 -12.78 -16.18
C LYS A 12 0.87 -11.95 -15.55
N ASN A 13 0.23 -12.48 -14.50
CA ASN A 13 -0.94 -11.87 -13.87
C ASN A 13 -0.78 -11.96 -12.33
N ILE A 14 -0.14 -10.97 -11.73
CA ILE A 14 -0.07 -10.80 -10.27
C ILE A 14 -1.15 -9.79 -9.87
N VAL A 15 -1.90 -10.12 -8.85
CA VAL A 15 -2.93 -9.23 -8.28
C VAL A 15 -2.42 -8.66 -6.97
N ILE A 16 -2.35 -7.34 -6.91
CA ILE A 16 -1.82 -6.59 -5.77
C ILE A 16 -2.94 -5.72 -5.19
N ALA A 17 -3.04 -5.67 -3.88
CA ALA A 17 -3.96 -4.77 -3.18
C ALA A 17 -3.21 -3.84 -2.22
N GLY A 18 -3.68 -2.61 -2.12
CA GLY A 18 -3.18 -1.57 -1.22
C GLY A 18 -4.33 -0.71 -0.68
N GLY A 19 -3.99 0.28 0.14
CA GLY A 19 -4.95 1.21 0.74
C GLY A 19 -5.42 0.80 2.15
N PRO A 20 -6.35 1.57 2.76
CA PRO A 20 -6.72 1.39 4.18
C PRO A 20 -7.30 0.02 4.52
N CYS A 21 -8.08 -0.56 3.61
CA CYS A 21 -8.77 -1.82 3.86
C CYS A 21 -7.82 -3.03 3.97
N VAL A 22 -6.62 -2.94 3.40
CA VAL A 22 -5.64 -4.04 3.45
C VAL A 22 -4.97 -4.19 4.82
N CYS A 23 -5.24 -3.31 5.76
CA CYS A 23 -4.83 -3.51 7.17
C CYS A 23 -5.50 -4.74 7.81
N ASN A 24 -6.58 -5.24 7.21
CA ASN A 24 -7.15 -6.55 7.49
C ASN A 24 -7.20 -7.37 6.18
N PRO A 25 -6.11 -8.03 5.79
CA PRO A 25 -5.99 -8.69 4.48
C PRO A 25 -6.71 -10.04 4.40
N GLU A 26 -6.89 -10.73 5.54
CA GLU A 26 -7.36 -12.12 5.58
C GLU A 26 -8.67 -12.40 4.84
N PRO A 27 -9.70 -11.55 4.87
CA PRO A 27 -10.94 -11.78 4.11
C PRO A 27 -10.75 -11.89 2.60
N LEU A 28 -9.63 -11.35 2.07
CA LEU A 28 -9.30 -11.34 0.64
C LEU A 28 -8.06 -12.18 0.31
N SER A 29 -7.50 -12.91 1.27
CA SER A 29 -6.24 -13.65 1.14
C SER A 29 -6.25 -14.69 0.02
N ASP A 30 -7.39 -15.31 -0.26
CA ASP A 30 -7.55 -16.27 -1.35
C ASP A 30 -7.48 -15.65 -2.75
N PHE A 31 -7.77 -14.34 -2.86
CA PHE A 31 -7.92 -13.66 -4.15
C PHE A 31 -6.72 -12.81 -4.53
N ILE A 32 -5.92 -12.38 -3.57
CA ILE A 32 -4.82 -11.43 -3.75
C ILE A 32 -3.48 -12.13 -3.59
N ASP A 33 -2.53 -11.87 -4.49
CA ASP A 33 -1.18 -12.43 -4.40
C ASP A 33 -0.30 -11.68 -3.42
N ILE A 34 -0.44 -10.35 -3.37
CA ILE A 34 0.37 -9.45 -2.56
C ILE A 34 -0.51 -8.34 -1.99
N PHE A 35 -0.41 -8.11 -0.70
CA PHE A 35 -0.92 -6.90 -0.06
C PHE A 35 0.22 -5.95 0.29
N ILE A 36 0.02 -4.66 0.01
CA ILE A 36 0.91 -3.58 0.43
C ILE A 36 0.34 -2.96 1.70
N GLN A 37 0.97 -3.23 2.82
CA GLN A 37 0.61 -2.71 4.13
C GLN A 37 1.24 -1.33 4.34
N GLY A 38 0.44 -0.28 4.27
CA GLY A 38 0.88 1.09 4.51
C GLY A 38 0.96 1.96 3.27
N GLU A 39 1.98 2.81 3.20
CA GLU A 39 2.12 3.87 2.19
C GLU A 39 2.82 3.34 0.95
N GLY A 40 2.26 3.69 -0.22
CA GLY A 40 2.60 3.05 -1.49
C GLY A 40 3.74 3.69 -2.27
N GLU A 41 4.12 4.93 -1.98
CA GLU A 41 4.96 5.76 -2.83
C GLU A 41 6.32 5.12 -3.15
N GLU A 42 6.99 4.62 -2.11
CA GLU A 42 8.30 3.96 -2.28
C GLU A 42 8.15 2.48 -2.63
N VAL A 43 7.27 1.77 -1.92
CA VAL A 43 7.13 0.31 -2.07
C VAL A 43 6.62 -0.09 -3.44
N ASN A 44 5.78 0.73 -4.09
CA ASN A 44 5.34 0.48 -5.46
C ASN A 44 6.50 0.51 -6.45
N ILE A 45 7.46 1.43 -6.25
CA ILE A 45 8.66 1.54 -7.09
C ILE A 45 9.56 0.32 -6.86
N GLU A 46 9.81 -0.05 -5.59
CA GLU A 46 10.62 -1.21 -5.22
C GLU A 46 10.04 -2.51 -5.80
N LEU A 47 8.74 -2.72 -5.62
CA LEU A 47 8.04 -3.91 -6.10
C LEU A 47 8.00 -3.97 -7.64
N SER A 48 7.79 -2.83 -8.30
CA SER A 48 7.79 -2.75 -9.76
C SER A 48 9.16 -3.06 -10.36
N LYS A 49 10.24 -2.53 -9.77
CA LYS A 49 11.61 -2.85 -10.17
C LYS A 49 11.90 -4.34 -10.01
N LEU A 50 11.58 -4.89 -8.84
CA LEU A 50 11.73 -6.31 -8.57
C LEU A 50 10.97 -7.18 -9.58
N TYR A 51 9.73 -6.80 -9.91
CA TYR A 51 8.93 -7.52 -10.90
C TYR A 51 9.57 -7.51 -12.29
N ILE A 52 10.05 -6.33 -12.73
CA ILE A 52 10.74 -6.19 -14.02
C ILE A 52 12.00 -7.06 -14.07
N ASP A 53 12.81 -7.03 -13.00
CA ASP A 53 14.05 -7.80 -12.92
C ASP A 53 13.77 -9.31 -12.91
N CYS A 54 12.81 -9.76 -12.12
CA CYS A 54 12.39 -11.17 -12.12
C CYS A 54 11.88 -11.63 -13.49
N LYS A 55 11.13 -10.78 -14.20
CA LYS A 55 10.70 -11.10 -15.59
C LYS A 55 11.88 -11.23 -16.55
N LYS A 56 12.86 -10.32 -16.47
CA LYS A 56 14.07 -10.39 -17.33
C LYS A 56 14.90 -11.64 -17.05
N ASN A 57 14.98 -12.04 -15.77
CA ASN A 57 15.75 -13.21 -15.34
C ASN A 57 15.04 -14.54 -15.64
N GLY A 58 13.75 -14.52 -15.99
CA GLY A 58 12.94 -15.73 -16.16
C GLY A 58 12.54 -16.40 -14.84
N ASP A 59 12.54 -15.64 -13.74
CA ASP A 59 12.13 -16.13 -12.41
C ASP A 59 10.68 -16.64 -12.44
N THR A 60 10.41 -17.64 -11.64
CA THR A 60 9.05 -18.14 -11.39
C THR A 60 8.26 -17.19 -10.52
N LYS A 61 6.92 -17.33 -10.49
CA LYS A 61 6.07 -16.59 -9.56
C LYS A 61 6.50 -16.78 -8.11
N GLN A 62 6.87 -18.01 -7.72
CA GLN A 62 7.27 -18.32 -6.35
C GLN A 62 8.57 -17.62 -5.95
N GLU A 63 9.55 -17.55 -6.85
CA GLU A 63 10.81 -16.82 -6.62
C GLU A 63 10.56 -15.32 -6.48
N PHE A 64 9.72 -14.75 -7.33
CA PHE A 64 9.29 -13.35 -7.21
C PHE A 64 8.62 -13.09 -5.86
N LEU A 65 7.63 -13.90 -5.47
CA LEU A 65 6.91 -13.73 -4.22
C LEU A 65 7.83 -13.85 -2.98
N LYS A 66 8.82 -14.77 -3.02
CA LYS A 66 9.84 -14.89 -1.94
C LYS A 66 10.69 -13.63 -1.82
N LYS A 67 11.12 -13.04 -2.94
CA LYS A 67 11.87 -11.79 -2.95
C LYS A 67 10.99 -10.62 -2.50
N ALA A 68 9.75 -10.54 -2.99
CA ALA A 68 8.79 -9.51 -2.62
C ALA A 68 8.48 -9.51 -1.12
N ALA A 69 8.34 -10.68 -0.50
CA ALA A 69 8.06 -10.81 0.94
C ALA A 69 9.17 -10.24 1.85
N GLN A 70 10.36 -9.94 1.31
CA GLN A 70 11.45 -9.29 2.05
C GLN A 70 11.35 -7.74 2.03
N ILE A 71 10.50 -7.17 1.19
CA ILE A 71 10.28 -5.72 1.13
C ILE A 71 9.37 -5.32 2.30
N GLU A 72 9.75 -4.30 3.06
CA GLU A 72 8.95 -3.78 4.17
C GLU A 72 7.56 -3.33 3.68
N GLY A 73 6.53 -3.77 4.34
CA GLY A 73 5.13 -3.50 3.98
C GLY A 73 4.50 -4.56 3.06
N ILE A 74 5.25 -5.52 2.56
CA ILE A 74 4.70 -6.56 1.71
C ILE A 74 4.23 -7.76 2.52
N TYR A 75 2.95 -8.11 2.35
CA TYR A 75 2.34 -9.33 2.86
C TYR A 75 1.94 -10.25 1.71
N VAL A 76 2.45 -11.47 1.72
CA VAL A 76 2.14 -12.52 0.74
C VAL A 76 1.32 -13.60 1.43
N PRO A 77 -0.01 -13.64 1.31
CA PRO A 77 -0.88 -14.55 2.08
C PRO A 77 -0.49 -16.02 1.96
N SER A 78 -0.11 -16.45 0.75
CA SER A 78 0.26 -17.85 0.49
C SER A 78 1.51 -18.34 1.25
N PHE A 79 2.19 -17.47 2.00
CA PHE A 79 3.36 -17.80 2.82
C PHE A 79 3.04 -17.86 4.32
N TYR A 80 1.77 -17.84 4.67
CA TYR A 80 1.33 -17.93 6.04
C TYR A 80 0.24 -19.00 6.15
N GLU A 81 0.39 -19.86 7.13
CA GLU A 81 -0.63 -20.85 7.49
C GLU A 81 -1.40 -20.32 8.69
N VAL A 82 -2.71 -20.19 8.52
CA VAL A 82 -3.61 -19.67 9.55
C VAL A 82 -4.46 -20.82 10.05
N GLU A 83 -4.35 -21.15 11.34
CA GLU A 83 -5.23 -22.11 12.01
C GLU A 83 -6.30 -21.36 12.80
N TYR A 84 -7.50 -21.89 12.79
CA TYR A 84 -8.64 -21.33 13.51
C TYR A 84 -9.07 -22.25 14.66
N ASN A 85 -9.55 -21.64 15.75
CA ASN A 85 -10.26 -22.33 16.80
C ASN A 85 -11.70 -22.69 16.35
N GLU A 86 -12.37 -23.57 17.09
CA GLU A 86 -13.76 -23.97 16.81
C GLU A 86 -14.73 -22.77 16.78
N ASN A 87 -14.46 -21.72 17.54
CA ASN A 87 -15.25 -20.48 17.57
C ASN A 87 -14.92 -19.48 16.46
N GLY A 88 -14.06 -19.84 15.47
CA GLY A 88 -13.68 -19.01 14.34
C GLY A 88 -12.60 -17.96 14.63
N THR A 89 -12.06 -17.89 15.84
CA THR A 89 -10.92 -17.00 16.13
C THR A 89 -9.61 -17.62 15.65
N ILE A 90 -8.63 -16.79 15.30
CA ILE A 90 -7.29 -17.25 14.88
C ILE A 90 -6.62 -17.95 16.07
N LYS A 91 -6.17 -19.19 15.87
CA LYS A 91 -5.42 -19.99 16.84
C LYS A 91 -3.92 -19.80 16.66
N SER A 92 -3.44 -19.91 15.44
CA SER A 92 -2.03 -19.71 15.11
C SER A 92 -1.87 -19.06 13.74
N TYR A 93 -0.73 -18.41 13.56
CA TYR A 93 -0.35 -17.73 12.34
C TYR A 93 1.14 -17.99 12.08
N THR A 94 1.42 -18.94 11.20
CA THR A 94 2.77 -19.50 11.03
C THR A 94 3.34 -19.11 9.67
N PRO A 95 4.43 -18.33 9.61
CA PRO A 95 5.11 -18.02 8.37
C PRO A 95 5.90 -19.21 7.85
N HIS A 96 5.95 -19.36 6.53
CA HIS A 96 6.83 -20.33 5.84
C HIS A 96 7.50 -19.69 4.63
N SER A 97 8.27 -20.46 3.88
CA SER A 97 8.94 -19.99 2.64
C SER A 97 9.87 -18.79 2.82
N GLY A 98 10.33 -18.53 4.04
CA GLY A 98 11.20 -17.40 4.36
C GLY A 98 10.46 -16.09 4.60
N ALA A 99 9.13 -16.11 4.72
CA ALA A 99 8.36 -14.92 5.06
C ALA A 99 8.67 -14.41 6.48
N PRO A 100 8.61 -13.10 6.74
CA PRO A 100 8.86 -12.55 8.07
C PRO A 100 7.74 -12.94 9.04
N ALA A 101 8.09 -13.17 10.30
CA ALA A 101 7.10 -13.48 11.34
C ALA A 101 6.09 -12.34 11.61
N ARG A 102 6.47 -11.12 11.25
CA ARG A 102 5.63 -9.92 11.35
C ARG A 102 5.89 -9.03 10.15
N VAL A 103 4.84 -8.67 9.45
CA VAL A 103 4.90 -7.63 8.41
C VAL A 103 4.80 -6.27 9.08
N ARG A 104 5.81 -5.43 8.90
CA ARG A 104 5.77 -4.04 9.34
C ARG A 104 5.12 -3.19 8.27
N LYS A 105 4.19 -2.35 8.67
CA LYS A 105 3.57 -1.37 7.80
C LYS A 105 4.64 -0.39 7.25
N ARG A 106 4.69 -0.20 5.93
CA ARG A 106 5.53 0.83 5.32
C ARG A 106 5.01 2.21 5.65
N ILE A 107 5.89 3.10 6.06
CA ILE A 107 5.61 4.51 6.34
C ILE A 107 6.67 5.41 5.70
N ILE A 108 6.23 6.49 5.08
CA ILE A 108 7.11 7.57 4.64
C ILE A 108 7.51 8.36 5.88
N LYS A 109 8.80 8.42 6.17
CA LYS A 109 9.30 9.08 7.38
C LYS A 109 9.31 10.60 7.25
N ASP A 110 9.65 11.08 6.07
CA ASP A 110 9.76 12.49 5.73
C ASP A 110 8.77 12.81 4.60
N LEU A 111 7.71 13.56 4.92
CA LEU A 111 6.69 13.96 3.95
C LEU A 111 7.13 15.10 3.04
N ASP A 112 8.16 15.85 3.43
CA ASP A 112 8.68 16.94 2.59
C ASP A 112 9.42 16.42 1.37
N SER A 113 10.10 15.28 1.51
CA SER A 113 10.81 14.60 0.42
C SER A 113 9.93 13.59 -0.35
N CYS A 114 8.69 13.38 0.11
CA CYS A 114 7.77 12.46 -0.54
C CYS A 114 7.36 12.98 -1.92
N TYR A 115 7.23 12.06 -2.89
CA TYR A 115 6.70 12.43 -4.21
C TYR A 115 5.34 13.12 -4.07
N TYR A 116 5.21 14.26 -4.72
CA TYR A 116 3.98 15.01 -4.86
C TYR A 116 3.85 15.46 -6.33
N PRO A 117 2.72 15.25 -7.00
CA PRO A 117 2.59 15.62 -8.40
C PRO A 117 2.61 17.15 -8.54
N GLU A 118 3.48 17.65 -9.42
CA GLU A 118 3.54 19.08 -9.77
C GLU A 118 2.42 19.44 -10.74
N ASN A 119 2.04 18.51 -11.62
CA ASN A 119 0.97 18.70 -12.59
C ASN A 119 -0.19 17.75 -12.27
N PHE A 120 -1.26 18.30 -11.75
CA PHE A 120 -2.47 17.54 -11.47
C PHE A 120 -3.31 17.32 -12.71
N VAL A 121 -3.93 16.14 -12.80
CA VAL A 121 -4.93 15.87 -13.84
C VAL A 121 -6.24 16.55 -13.45
N VAL A 122 -6.65 17.53 -14.21
CA VAL A 122 -7.92 18.21 -14.03
C VAL A 122 -9.00 17.42 -14.77
N PRO A 123 -10.16 17.11 -14.14
CA PRO A 123 -11.27 16.46 -14.80
C PRO A 123 -11.81 17.30 -15.97
N PHE A 124 -12.15 16.65 -17.08
CA PHE A 124 -12.78 17.31 -18.22
C PHE A 124 -14.27 17.64 -17.97
N VAL A 125 -14.90 16.96 -17.04
CA VAL A 125 -16.29 17.19 -16.62
C VAL A 125 -16.32 17.75 -15.21
N GLU A 126 -17.35 18.54 -14.92
CA GLU A 126 -17.59 19.05 -13.57
C GLU A 126 -17.70 17.93 -12.56
N THR A 127 -17.00 18.04 -11.45
CA THR A 127 -17.02 17.10 -10.33
C THR A 127 -17.62 17.74 -9.09
N VAL A 128 -18.11 16.92 -8.15
CA VAL A 128 -18.70 17.41 -6.89
C VAL A 128 -17.70 18.22 -6.07
N HIS A 129 -16.40 17.92 -6.18
CA HIS A 129 -15.31 18.58 -5.46
C HIS A 129 -14.34 19.23 -6.46
N ASP A 130 -14.84 20.22 -7.20
CA ASP A 130 -14.08 20.98 -8.18
C ASP A 130 -13.25 22.07 -7.49
N ARG A 131 -12.14 21.68 -6.88
CA ARG A 131 -11.28 22.51 -6.06
C ARG A 131 -9.87 21.98 -5.93
N ALA A 132 -8.92 22.86 -5.59
CA ALA A 132 -7.59 22.47 -5.17
C ALA A 132 -7.63 21.67 -3.86
N VAL A 133 -6.93 20.53 -3.81
CA VAL A 133 -6.85 19.67 -2.61
C VAL A 133 -5.39 19.34 -2.34
N GLN A 134 -4.93 19.64 -1.14
CA GLN A 134 -3.55 19.42 -0.73
C GLN A 134 -3.47 18.56 0.53
N GLU A 135 -2.52 17.63 0.54
CA GLU A 135 -2.15 16.89 1.75
C GLU A 135 -1.11 17.68 2.55
N ILE A 136 -1.44 18.03 3.79
CA ILE A 136 -0.55 18.77 4.70
C ILE A 136 0.01 17.89 5.83
N PHE A 137 -0.68 16.79 6.18
CA PHE A 137 -0.21 15.82 7.17
C PHE A 137 -0.85 14.45 6.97
N ARG A 138 -0.25 13.43 7.56
CA ARG A 138 -0.78 12.07 7.68
C ARG A 138 -0.83 11.63 9.12
N GLY A 139 -1.88 10.87 9.46
CA GLY A 139 -2.08 10.29 10.78
C GLY A 139 -3.07 11.04 11.63
N CYS A 140 -3.36 10.47 12.79
CA CYS A 140 -4.27 11.07 13.77
C CYS A 140 -3.91 10.60 15.17
N ILE A 141 -3.85 11.56 16.14
CA ILE A 141 -3.55 11.29 17.56
C ILE A 141 -4.80 11.04 18.40
N ARG A 142 -5.99 11.30 17.87
CA ARG A 142 -7.23 11.38 18.68
C ARG A 142 -7.66 10.06 19.31
N GLY A 143 -7.48 8.93 18.68
CA GLY A 143 -7.84 7.63 19.25
C GLY A 143 -9.34 7.42 19.49
N CYS A 144 -10.22 8.05 18.68
CA CYS A 144 -11.66 7.88 18.77
C CYS A 144 -12.04 6.41 18.58
N ARG A 145 -12.92 5.86 19.44
CA ARG A 145 -13.25 4.43 19.47
C ARG A 145 -13.90 3.92 18.19
N PHE A 146 -14.61 4.75 17.46
CA PHE A 146 -15.26 4.40 16.21
C PHE A 146 -14.36 4.58 14.97
N CYS A 147 -13.22 5.28 15.10
CA CYS A 147 -12.42 5.73 13.96
C CYS A 147 -11.14 4.91 13.81
N GLN A 148 -11.03 4.19 12.70
CA GLN A 148 -9.88 3.37 12.40
C GLN A 148 -8.65 4.18 11.95
N ALA A 149 -8.83 5.43 11.49
CA ALA A 149 -7.74 6.30 11.03
C ALA A 149 -6.66 6.52 12.10
N GLY A 150 -7.05 6.63 13.38
CA GLY A 150 -6.12 6.77 14.49
C GLY A 150 -5.24 5.54 14.74
N PHE A 151 -5.52 4.42 14.11
CA PHE A 151 -4.73 3.18 14.18
C PHE A 151 -3.97 2.94 12.87
N ILE A 152 -4.64 3.06 11.72
CA ILE A 152 -4.09 2.76 10.40
C ILE A 152 -2.97 3.73 10.02
N TYR A 153 -3.15 5.03 10.27
CA TYR A 153 -2.27 6.09 9.76
C TYR A 153 -1.23 6.61 10.75
N ARG A 154 -1.03 5.95 11.89
CA ARG A 154 0.07 6.30 12.79
C ARG A 154 1.44 5.98 12.20
N PRO A 155 2.48 6.76 12.54
CA PRO A 155 2.50 7.99 13.35
C PRO A 155 1.97 9.22 12.59
N VAL A 156 1.69 10.31 13.35
CA VAL A 156 1.41 11.62 12.75
C VAL A 156 2.71 12.19 12.21
N ARG A 157 2.66 12.68 10.98
CA ARG A 157 3.77 13.36 10.27
C ARG A 157 3.18 14.52 9.50
N GLU A 158 3.86 15.64 9.51
CA GLU A 158 3.41 16.89 8.90
C GLU A 158 4.42 17.30 7.82
N LYS A 159 3.95 17.97 6.78
CA LYS A 159 4.82 18.71 5.85
C LYS A 159 5.20 20.04 6.46
N SER A 160 6.37 20.53 6.15
CA SER A 160 6.78 21.88 6.52
C SER A 160 5.88 22.93 5.86
N SER A 161 5.83 24.12 6.47
CA SER A 161 5.08 25.26 5.91
C SER A 161 5.65 25.68 4.56
N GLU A 162 6.96 25.60 4.37
CA GLU A 162 7.68 25.93 3.14
C GLU A 162 7.25 25.03 2.00
N VAL A 163 7.26 23.70 2.22
CA VAL A 163 6.84 22.72 1.21
C VAL A 163 5.35 22.84 0.93
N SER A 164 4.53 23.02 1.97
CA SER A 164 3.09 23.19 1.83
C SER A 164 2.73 24.42 1.00
N ASN A 165 3.36 25.57 1.25
CA ASN A 165 3.15 26.79 0.49
C ASN A 165 3.58 26.62 -0.98
N ARG A 166 4.76 26.06 -1.22
CA ARG A 166 5.22 25.83 -2.60
C ARG A 166 4.25 24.93 -3.37
N GLN A 167 3.85 23.80 -2.78
CA GLN A 167 2.92 22.87 -3.42
C GLN A 167 1.53 23.47 -3.65
N ALA A 168 1.05 24.34 -2.74
CA ALA A 168 -0.21 25.05 -2.93
C ALA A 168 -0.16 25.99 -4.14
N HIS A 169 0.91 26.76 -4.29
CA HIS A 169 1.10 27.62 -5.47
C HIS A 169 1.16 26.80 -6.76
N GLU A 170 1.99 25.77 -6.80
CA GLU A 170 2.10 24.86 -7.96
C GLU A 170 0.74 24.24 -8.32
N LEU A 171 -0.05 23.85 -7.31
CA LEU A 171 -1.38 23.29 -7.53
C LEU A 171 -2.34 24.30 -8.15
N CYS A 172 -2.43 25.52 -7.61
CA CYS A 172 -3.28 26.57 -8.16
C CYS A 172 -2.84 27.00 -9.57
N ASP A 173 -1.53 27.19 -9.77
CA ASP A 173 -0.98 27.62 -11.07
C ASP A 173 -1.24 26.60 -12.20
N ASN A 174 -1.15 25.31 -11.87
CA ASN A 174 -1.30 24.24 -12.86
C ASN A 174 -2.75 23.80 -13.09
N THR A 175 -3.65 24.03 -12.15
CA THR A 175 -5.05 23.60 -12.27
C THR A 175 -6.01 24.75 -12.57
N GLY A 176 -5.66 25.97 -12.21
CA GLY A 176 -6.54 27.15 -12.27
C GLY A 176 -7.64 27.13 -11.19
N TYR A 177 -7.57 26.23 -10.21
CA TYR A 177 -8.43 26.23 -9.03
C TYR A 177 -7.94 27.22 -7.98
N GLU A 178 -8.87 27.76 -7.19
CA GLU A 178 -8.60 28.63 -6.06
C GLU A 178 -8.72 27.86 -4.71
#